data_1fa866322d30d3dfd10f49392dbf26ed
#
_entry.id   1fa866322d30d3dfd10f49392dbf26ed
#
_cell.length_a   1.000
_cell.length_b   1.000
_cell.length_c   1.000
_cell.angle_alpha   90.00
_cell.angle_beta   90.00
_cell.angle_gamma   90.00
#
_symmetry.space_group_name_H-M   'P 1'
#
loop_
_entity.id
_entity.type
_entity.pdbx_description
1 polymer ?
#
loop_
_entity_poly.entity_id
_entity_poly.type
_entity_poly.pdbx_seq_one_letter_code
_entity_poly.pdbx_strand_id
1 'polypeptide(L)'
;MKRLKKSARILFFLSAAVLLVIMFTPVPNMLARPLVLSGPAPSGAGLIAVLGGGAYPNGALGSSSNERLIKGVLHYKRGHAGKIVFTGGMVEGALGKLGNTVLGARPAEPLPEASIMGDIAREFGIPPEDLAIDRGSLNTYENLMFVKAYMEENGLKTVMIVTSPTHMKRASLVAQKLGLAYIPAPVEDNTPYRTSAIDRLALTREVMWEYLGIALYRAKGYI
;
A
#
# COMPACT_ATOMS: atom_id res chain seq x y z
N MET A 1 -41.76 9.89 18.06
CA MET A 1 -40.97 11.07 17.62
C MET A 1 -39.99 11.60 18.68
N LYS A 2 -40.36 11.88 19.94
CA LYS A 2 -39.45 12.44 20.97
C LYS A 2 -38.24 11.53 21.28
N ARG A 3 -38.41 10.20 21.39
CA ARG A 3 -37.31 9.23 21.62
C ARG A 3 -36.35 9.21 20.45
N LEU A 4 -36.83 9.20 19.20
CA LEU A 4 -35.98 9.20 18.00
C LEU A 4 -35.10 10.46 17.92
N LYS A 5 -35.65 11.65 18.24
CA LYS A 5 -34.90 12.91 18.31
C LYS A 5 -33.85 12.90 19.43
N LYS A 6 -34.11 12.24 20.56
CA LYS A 6 -33.14 12.10 21.66
C LYS A 6 -31.98 11.17 21.24
N SER A 7 -32.28 10.02 20.62
CA SER A 7 -31.26 9.09 20.13
C SER A 7 -30.38 9.71 19.04
N ALA A 8 -30.98 10.45 18.08
CA ALA A 8 -30.24 11.16 17.04
C ALA A 8 -29.27 12.21 17.63
N ARG A 9 -29.73 12.95 18.67
CA ARG A 9 -28.90 13.93 19.35
C ARG A 9 -27.70 13.27 20.07
N ILE A 10 -27.95 12.17 20.77
CA ILE A 10 -26.89 11.41 21.45
C ILE A 10 -25.86 10.90 20.43
N LEU A 11 -26.32 10.30 19.33
CA LEU A 11 -25.44 9.81 18.26
C LEU A 11 -24.61 10.97 17.68
N PHE A 12 -25.21 12.12 17.43
CA PHE A 12 -24.49 13.30 16.95
C PHE A 12 -23.36 13.73 17.89
N PHE A 13 -23.64 13.85 19.21
CA PHE A 13 -22.63 14.24 20.17
C PHE A 13 -21.52 13.18 20.32
N LEU A 14 -21.88 11.89 20.27
CA LEU A 14 -20.88 10.81 20.29
C LEU A 14 -19.98 10.87 19.04
N SER A 15 -20.55 11.04 17.86
CA SER A 15 -19.78 11.17 16.62
C SER A 15 -18.86 12.39 16.64
N ALA A 16 -19.37 13.52 17.15
CA ALA A 16 -18.56 14.73 17.30
C ALA A 16 -17.40 14.51 18.30
N ALA A 17 -17.66 13.87 19.43
CA ALA A 17 -16.63 13.55 20.42
C ALA A 17 -15.54 12.60 19.84
N VAL A 18 -15.93 11.56 19.10
CA VAL A 18 -15.00 10.66 18.42
C VAL A 18 -14.15 11.45 17.41
N LEU A 19 -14.75 12.31 16.61
CA LEU A 19 -14.04 13.14 15.64
C LEU A 19 -13.01 14.06 16.32
N LEU A 20 -13.40 14.70 17.45
CA LEU A 20 -12.48 15.53 18.24
C LEU A 20 -11.31 14.71 18.80
N VAL A 21 -11.56 13.51 19.31
CA VAL A 21 -10.50 12.62 19.78
C VAL A 21 -9.55 12.27 18.63
N ILE A 22 -10.06 11.90 17.47
CA ILE A 22 -9.24 11.57 16.29
C ILE A 22 -8.37 12.77 15.88
N MET A 23 -8.95 13.96 15.79
CA MET A 23 -8.27 15.15 15.27
C MET A 23 -7.27 15.75 16.25
N PHE A 24 -7.61 15.79 17.54
CA PHE A 24 -6.86 16.58 18.53
C PHE A 24 -6.05 15.76 19.55
N THR A 25 -6.08 14.42 19.45
CA THR A 25 -5.27 13.55 20.32
C THR A 25 -4.28 12.69 19.52
N PRO A 26 -3.25 12.11 20.16
CA PRO A 26 -2.31 11.20 19.50
C PRO A 26 -2.86 9.79 19.26
N VAL A 27 -4.13 9.51 19.53
CA VAL A 27 -4.74 8.17 19.37
C VAL A 27 -4.49 7.56 17.99
N PRO A 28 -4.66 8.26 16.86
CA PRO A 28 -4.35 7.69 15.54
C PRO A 28 -2.88 7.27 15.39
N ASN A 29 -1.95 8.07 15.91
CA ASN A 29 -0.53 7.74 15.90
C ASN A 29 -0.23 6.49 16.74
N MET A 30 -0.88 6.33 17.88
CA MET A 30 -0.73 5.14 18.74
C MET A 30 -1.27 3.89 18.05
N LEU A 31 -2.41 3.98 17.37
CA LEU A 31 -3.00 2.88 16.62
C LEU A 31 -2.18 2.50 15.38
N ALA A 32 -1.42 3.42 14.80
CA ALA A 32 -0.54 3.14 13.67
C ALA A 32 0.71 2.34 14.07
N ARG A 33 1.23 2.51 15.29
CA ARG A 33 2.48 1.88 15.75
C ARG A 33 2.57 0.37 15.53
N PRO A 34 1.55 -0.45 15.87
CA PRO A 34 1.62 -1.90 15.66
C PRO A 34 1.66 -2.33 14.19
N LEU A 35 1.30 -1.44 13.27
CA LEU A 35 1.28 -1.69 11.83
C LEU A 35 2.63 -1.42 11.16
N VAL A 36 3.46 -0.59 11.80
CA VAL A 36 4.77 -0.19 11.26
C VAL A 36 5.81 -1.21 11.67
N LEU A 37 6.52 -1.75 10.67
CA LEU A 37 7.66 -2.62 10.88
C LEU A 37 8.87 -2.01 10.19
N SER A 38 9.94 -1.80 10.96
CA SER A 38 11.25 -1.42 10.44
C SER A 38 12.12 -2.67 10.33
N GLY A 39 12.88 -2.78 9.24
CA GLY A 39 13.85 -3.85 9.04
C GLY A 39 15.27 -3.42 9.42
N PRO A 40 16.22 -4.37 9.41
CA PRO A 40 17.64 -4.04 9.42
C PRO A 40 17.98 -3.16 8.22
N ALA A 41 19.14 -2.48 8.29
CA ALA A 41 19.61 -1.70 7.16
C ALA A 41 19.59 -2.55 5.88
N PRO A 42 18.97 -2.07 4.79
CA PRO A 42 18.82 -2.86 3.59
C PRO A 42 20.18 -3.15 2.96
N SER A 43 20.57 -4.42 2.94
CA SER A 43 21.78 -4.88 2.26
C SER A 43 21.59 -6.32 1.76
N GLY A 44 22.01 -6.57 0.52
CA GLY A 44 22.09 -7.93 -0.02
C GLY A 44 20.75 -8.63 -0.29
N ALA A 45 19.69 -7.90 -0.63
CA ALA A 45 18.50 -8.50 -1.19
C ALA A 45 18.74 -8.97 -2.63
N GLY A 46 18.12 -10.08 -3.04
CA GLY A 46 18.13 -10.50 -4.44
C GLY A 46 17.17 -9.70 -5.31
N LEU A 47 16.10 -9.19 -4.70
CA LEU A 47 14.99 -8.52 -5.39
C LEU A 47 14.46 -7.35 -4.55
N ILE A 48 14.05 -6.27 -5.20
CA ILE A 48 13.20 -5.22 -4.63
C ILE A 48 11.79 -5.43 -5.16
N ALA A 49 10.81 -5.62 -4.28
CA ALA A 49 9.39 -5.69 -4.63
C ALA A 49 8.67 -4.43 -4.16
N VAL A 50 8.21 -3.62 -5.10
CA VAL A 50 7.45 -2.41 -4.86
C VAL A 50 5.96 -2.73 -4.98
N LEU A 51 5.24 -2.67 -3.87
CA LEU A 51 3.82 -2.99 -3.85
C LEU A 51 2.98 -1.78 -4.25
N GLY A 52 1.98 -2.01 -5.10
CA GLY A 52 1.03 -0.98 -5.52
C GLY A 52 0.30 -0.32 -4.35
N GLY A 53 -0.03 0.94 -4.49
CA GLY A 53 -0.74 1.77 -3.50
C GLY A 53 -1.94 2.52 -4.05
N GLY A 54 -2.18 2.38 -5.36
CA GLY A 54 -3.31 2.92 -6.10
C GLY A 54 -2.91 3.93 -7.19
N ALA A 55 -3.65 3.86 -8.29
CA ALA A 55 -3.57 4.82 -9.40
C ALA A 55 -4.94 5.43 -9.68
N TYR A 56 -4.95 6.61 -10.25
CA TYR A 56 -6.17 7.29 -10.68
C TYR A 56 -6.58 6.83 -12.09
N PRO A 57 -7.87 6.93 -12.46
CA PRO A 57 -8.34 6.55 -13.80
C PRO A 57 -7.70 7.30 -14.96
N ASN A 58 -7.13 8.48 -14.70
CA ASN A 58 -6.40 9.30 -15.68
C ASN A 58 -4.93 8.85 -15.89
N GLY A 59 -4.51 7.74 -15.27
CA GLY A 59 -3.14 7.23 -15.37
C GLY A 59 -2.13 7.89 -14.42
N ALA A 60 -2.57 8.79 -13.54
CA ALA A 60 -1.69 9.33 -12.51
C ALA A 60 -1.56 8.36 -11.33
N LEU A 61 -0.34 8.19 -10.84
CA LEU A 61 -0.10 7.42 -9.62
C LEU A 61 -0.65 8.17 -8.40
N GLY A 62 -1.25 7.44 -7.46
CA GLY A 62 -1.58 7.98 -6.14
C GLY A 62 -0.32 8.32 -5.34
N SER A 63 -0.45 9.17 -4.31
CA SER A 63 0.70 9.57 -3.48
C SER A 63 1.47 8.38 -2.91
N SER A 64 0.78 7.39 -2.39
CA SER A 64 1.41 6.17 -1.86
C SER A 64 2.21 5.41 -2.90
N SER A 65 1.74 5.32 -4.14
CA SER A 65 2.45 4.64 -5.23
C SER A 65 3.68 5.43 -5.68
N ASN A 66 3.58 6.75 -5.75
CA ASN A 66 4.73 7.62 -6.05
C ASN A 66 5.83 7.48 -5.00
N GLU A 67 5.48 7.52 -3.71
CA GLU A 67 6.46 7.36 -2.62
C GLU A 67 7.14 5.99 -2.68
N ARG A 68 6.38 4.92 -2.93
CA ARG A 68 6.91 3.55 -3.05
C ARG A 68 7.79 3.39 -4.27
N LEU A 69 7.38 3.93 -5.43
CA LEU A 69 8.19 3.95 -6.65
C LEU A 69 9.54 4.63 -6.41
N ILE A 70 9.52 5.85 -5.87
CA ILE A 70 10.75 6.61 -5.58
C ILE A 70 11.65 5.83 -4.62
N LYS A 71 11.10 5.30 -3.52
CA LYS A 71 11.87 4.50 -2.54
C LYS A 71 12.46 3.24 -3.18
N GLY A 72 11.70 2.52 -3.99
CA GLY A 72 12.16 1.34 -4.73
C GLY A 72 13.31 1.65 -5.69
N VAL A 73 13.15 2.70 -6.50
CA VAL A 73 14.18 3.18 -7.43
C VAL A 73 15.45 3.59 -6.67
N LEU A 74 15.32 4.31 -5.56
CA LEU A 74 16.47 4.69 -4.72
C LEU A 74 17.20 3.46 -4.15
N HIS A 75 16.49 2.44 -3.70
CA HIS A 75 17.11 1.20 -3.24
C HIS A 75 17.86 0.50 -4.37
N TYR A 76 17.27 0.42 -5.58
CA TYR A 76 17.94 -0.14 -6.75
C TYR A 76 19.22 0.65 -7.09
N LYS A 77 19.14 1.97 -7.21
CA LYS A 77 20.30 2.83 -7.54
C LYS A 77 21.41 2.78 -6.49
N ARG A 78 21.10 2.45 -5.25
CA ARG A 78 22.09 2.21 -4.19
C ARG A 78 22.69 0.81 -4.20
N GLY A 79 22.30 -0.05 -5.15
CA GLY A 79 22.82 -1.41 -5.27
C GLY A 79 22.33 -2.38 -4.19
N HIS A 80 21.19 -2.10 -3.54
CA HIS A 80 20.66 -3.00 -2.50
C HIS A 80 20.12 -4.31 -3.08
N ALA A 81 19.74 -4.33 -4.36
CA ALA A 81 19.43 -5.52 -5.16
C ALA A 81 19.68 -5.23 -6.64
N GLY A 82 19.95 -6.28 -7.43
CA GLY A 82 20.16 -6.17 -8.86
C GLY A 82 18.89 -6.26 -9.70
N LYS A 83 17.74 -6.55 -9.08
CA LYS A 83 16.45 -6.64 -9.78
C LYS A 83 15.35 -5.95 -8.98
N ILE A 84 14.36 -5.41 -9.72
CA ILE A 84 13.21 -4.72 -9.15
C ILE A 84 11.91 -5.20 -9.82
N VAL A 85 10.87 -5.41 -9.04
CA VAL A 85 9.52 -5.73 -9.53
C VAL A 85 8.52 -4.72 -9.01
N PHE A 86 7.67 -4.23 -9.90
CA PHE A 86 6.49 -3.44 -9.55
C PHE A 86 5.25 -4.30 -9.63
N THR A 87 4.42 -4.29 -8.59
CA THR A 87 3.18 -5.06 -8.53
C THR A 87 1.98 -4.12 -8.39
N GLY A 88 0.84 -4.53 -8.92
CA GLY A 88 -0.42 -3.82 -8.84
C GLY A 88 -1.13 -3.78 -10.19
N GLY A 89 -2.19 -4.55 -10.28
CA GLY A 89 -3.11 -4.57 -11.41
C GLY A 89 -4.08 -3.39 -11.39
N MET A 90 -5.13 -3.50 -12.18
CA MET A 90 -6.21 -2.54 -12.20
C MET A 90 -7.22 -2.87 -11.11
N VAL A 91 -7.43 -1.95 -10.18
CA VAL A 91 -8.58 -1.99 -9.27
C VAL A 91 -9.60 -0.97 -9.74
N GLU A 92 -10.55 -1.42 -10.53
CA GLU A 92 -11.71 -0.59 -10.88
C GLU A 92 -12.63 -0.48 -9.65
N GLY A 93 -12.49 0.59 -8.88
CA GLY A 93 -13.34 0.82 -7.72
C GLY A 93 -14.81 1.03 -8.12
N ALA A 94 -15.75 0.56 -7.28
CA ALA A 94 -17.19 0.74 -7.51
C ALA A 94 -17.56 2.22 -7.73
N LEU A 95 -16.87 3.16 -7.07
CA LEU A 95 -17.04 4.60 -7.27
C LEU A 95 -16.49 5.09 -8.62
N GLY A 96 -15.47 4.44 -9.18
CA GLY A 96 -14.97 4.74 -10.53
C GLY A 96 -16.01 4.39 -11.59
N LYS A 97 -16.66 3.22 -11.49
CA LYS A 97 -17.77 2.83 -12.37
C LYS A 97 -18.94 3.81 -12.30
N LEU A 98 -19.34 4.21 -11.09
CA LEU A 98 -20.42 5.19 -10.89
C LEU A 98 -20.04 6.56 -11.47
N GLY A 99 -18.83 7.06 -11.22
CA GLY A 99 -18.32 8.33 -11.74
C GLY A 99 -18.31 8.36 -13.27
N ASN A 100 -17.82 7.31 -13.90
CA ASN A 100 -17.81 7.16 -15.37
C ASN A 100 -19.23 7.14 -15.95
N THR A 101 -20.16 6.48 -15.28
CA THR A 101 -21.59 6.43 -15.70
C THR A 101 -22.27 7.79 -15.54
N VAL A 102 -22.04 8.51 -14.45
CA VAL A 102 -22.68 9.78 -14.13
C VAL A 102 -22.08 10.94 -14.92
N LEU A 103 -20.76 10.96 -15.12
CA LEU A 103 -20.05 12.05 -15.78
C LEU A 103 -19.91 11.86 -17.30
N GLY A 104 -20.36 10.72 -17.86
CA GLY A 104 -20.24 10.43 -19.29
C GLY A 104 -18.79 10.35 -19.80
N ALA A 105 -17.83 10.26 -18.88
CA ALA A 105 -16.43 10.12 -19.24
C ALA A 105 -16.22 8.70 -19.83
N ARG A 106 -15.74 8.61 -21.07
CA ARG A 106 -15.15 7.36 -21.55
C ARG A 106 -13.80 7.22 -20.85
N PRO A 107 -13.59 6.20 -20.01
CA PRO A 107 -12.26 5.94 -19.49
C PRO A 107 -11.36 5.60 -20.68
N ALA A 108 -10.21 6.26 -20.79
CA ALA A 108 -9.07 5.63 -21.45
C ALA A 108 -8.91 4.24 -20.82
N GLU A 109 -8.52 3.22 -21.60
CA GLU A 109 -8.30 1.89 -21.03
C GLU A 109 -7.39 2.05 -19.80
N PRO A 110 -7.88 1.66 -18.61
CA PRO A 110 -7.13 1.93 -17.39
C PRO A 110 -5.85 1.09 -17.44
N LEU A 111 -4.71 1.77 -17.36
CA LEU A 111 -3.40 1.11 -17.32
C LEU A 111 -3.18 0.48 -15.93
N PRO A 112 -2.67 -0.75 -15.87
CA PRO A 112 -2.25 -1.34 -14.60
C PRO A 112 -1.23 -0.44 -13.90
N GLU A 113 -1.41 -0.23 -12.59
CA GLU A 113 -0.53 0.63 -11.79
C GLU A 113 0.94 0.26 -11.94
N ALA A 114 1.25 -1.04 -11.90
CA ALA A 114 2.61 -1.54 -12.08
C ALA A 114 3.23 -1.18 -13.43
N SER A 115 2.42 -1.07 -14.49
CA SER A 115 2.91 -0.63 -15.81
C SER A 115 3.37 0.82 -15.77
N ILE A 116 2.55 1.70 -15.16
CA ILE A 116 2.90 3.12 -15.00
C ILE A 116 4.19 3.28 -14.18
N MET A 117 4.29 2.54 -13.06
CA MET A 117 5.52 2.55 -12.24
C MET A 117 6.73 2.04 -13.02
N GLY A 118 6.55 0.99 -13.83
CA GLY A 118 7.62 0.41 -14.64
C GLY A 118 8.10 1.37 -15.74
N ASP A 119 7.18 2.08 -16.39
CA ASP A 119 7.55 3.07 -17.43
C ASP A 119 8.35 4.23 -16.82
N ILE A 120 7.89 4.77 -15.68
CA ILE A 120 8.62 5.80 -14.95
C ILE A 120 10.00 5.29 -14.49
N ALA A 121 10.09 4.05 -14.02
CA ALA A 121 11.36 3.46 -13.58
C ALA A 121 12.37 3.33 -14.73
N ARG A 122 11.93 3.04 -15.97
CA ARG A 122 12.79 3.04 -17.15
C ARG A 122 13.31 4.44 -17.46
N GLU A 123 12.46 5.47 -17.37
CA GLU A 123 12.89 6.87 -17.52
C GLU A 123 13.93 7.26 -16.46
N PHE A 124 13.87 6.70 -15.27
CA PHE A 124 14.92 6.83 -14.26
C PHE A 124 16.16 5.95 -14.53
N GLY A 125 16.22 5.27 -15.67
CA GLY A 125 17.37 4.49 -16.13
C GLY A 125 17.53 3.15 -15.42
N ILE A 126 16.42 2.47 -15.09
CA ILE A 126 16.43 1.05 -14.71
C ILE A 126 16.39 0.23 -15.99
N PRO A 127 17.37 -0.66 -16.23
CA PRO A 127 17.42 -1.49 -17.45
C PRO A 127 16.21 -2.42 -17.52
N PRO A 128 15.65 -2.68 -18.73
CA PRO A 128 14.51 -3.58 -18.89
C PRO A 128 14.76 -5.01 -18.35
N GLU A 129 15.99 -5.49 -18.46
CA GLU A 129 16.42 -6.82 -17.97
C GLU A 129 16.39 -6.95 -16.46
N ASP A 130 16.44 -5.84 -15.72
CA ASP A 130 16.38 -5.82 -14.26
C ASP A 130 14.98 -5.54 -13.74
N LEU A 131 14.03 -5.26 -14.66
CA LEU A 131 12.68 -4.79 -14.35
C LEU A 131 11.63 -5.85 -14.64
N ALA A 132 10.82 -6.22 -13.65
CA ALA A 132 9.62 -7.02 -13.84
C ALA A 132 8.36 -6.22 -13.46
N ILE A 133 7.25 -6.53 -14.14
CA ILE A 133 5.97 -5.81 -13.98
C ILE A 133 4.85 -6.83 -13.83
N ASP A 134 4.18 -6.81 -12.69
CA ASP A 134 2.97 -7.59 -12.44
C ASP A 134 1.72 -6.75 -12.74
N ARG A 135 1.04 -7.09 -13.83
CA ARG A 135 -0.18 -6.41 -14.29
C ARG A 135 -1.48 -7.03 -13.80
N GLY A 136 -1.41 -8.21 -13.17
CA GLY A 136 -2.56 -9.05 -12.88
C GLY A 136 -3.05 -9.01 -11.44
N SER A 137 -2.18 -8.78 -10.49
CA SER A 137 -2.50 -8.88 -9.07
C SER A 137 -3.42 -7.76 -8.59
N LEU A 138 -4.50 -8.12 -7.91
CA LEU A 138 -5.54 -7.21 -7.43
C LEU A 138 -5.48 -6.95 -5.91
N ASN A 139 -4.60 -7.65 -5.21
CA ASN A 139 -4.47 -7.56 -3.75
C ASN A 139 -3.06 -7.98 -3.30
N THR A 140 -2.75 -7.70 -2.02
CA THR A 140 -1.39 -7.93 -1.48
C THR A 140 -0.98 -9.41 -1.50
N TYR A 141 -1.92 -10.34 -1.35
CA TYR A 141 -1.62 -11.77 -1.41
C TYR A 141 -1.17 -12.16 -2.82
N GLU A 142 -1.90 -11.74 -3.84
CA GLU A 142 -1.57 -11.98 -5.25
C GLU A 142 -0.25 -11.30 -5.64
N ASN A 143 -0.04 -10.04 -5.21
CA ASN A 143 1.23 -9.33 -5.41
C ASN A 143 2.43 -10.17 -4.92
N LEU A 144 2.34 -10.71 -3.69
CA LEU A 144 3.44 -11.48 -3.11
C LEU A 144 3.52 -12.93 -3.65
N MET A 145 2.43 -13.48 -4.16
CA MET A 145 2.46 -14.73 -4.94
C MET A 145 3.24 -14.53 -6.25
N PHE A 146 3.00 -13.44 -6.98
CA PHE A 146 3.79 -13.09 -8.17
C PHE A 146 5.26 -12.92 -7.82
N VAL A 147 5.57 -12.18 -6.76
CA VAL A 147 6.94 -11.98 -6.27
C VAL A 147 7.61 -13.32 -5.96
N LYS A 148 6.91 -14.23 -5.31
CA LYS A 148 7.41 -15.57 -4.99
C LYS A 148 7.75 -16.36 -6.26
N ALA A 149 6.83 -16.44 -7.21
CA ALA A 149 7.05 -17.13 -8.48
C ALA A 149 8.26 -16.54 -9.23
N TYR A 150 8.34 -15.21 -9.31
CA TYR A 150 9.47 -14.53 -9.95
C TYR A 150 10.80 -14.83 -9.25
N MET A 151 10.82 -14.89 -7.91
CA MET A 151 12.01 -15.27 -7.16
C MET A 151 12.45 -16.71 -7.45
N GLU A 152 11.51 -17.66 -7.48
CA GLU A 152 11.76 -19.07 -7.76
C GLU A 152 12.33 -19.25 -9.18
N GLU A 153 11.72 -18.60 -10.18
CA GLU A 153 12.19 -18.65 -11.58
C GLU A 153 13.59 -18.06 -11.78
N ASN A 154 13.96 -17.06 -10.99
CA ASN A 154 15.26 -16.37 -11.11
C ASN A 154 16.29 -16.83 -10.05
N GLY A 155 16.01 -17.85 -9.24
CA GLY A 155 16.92 -18.35 -8.20
C GLY A 155 17.23 -17.34 -7.09
N LEU A 156 16.33 -16.38 -6.83
CA LEU A 156 16.50 -15.32 -5.84
C LEU A 156 16.05 -15.80 -4.46
N LYS A 157 16.79 -15.46 -3.41
CA LYS A 157 16.54 -16.00 -2.06
C LYS A 157 15.84 -15.01 -1.12
N THR A 158 16.07 -13.73 -1.28
CA THR A 158 15.60 -12.70 -0.35
C THR A 158 14.99 -11.54 -1.11
N VAL A 159 13.83 -11.05 -0.68
CA VAL A 159 13.16 -9.90 -1.26
C VAL A 159 13.07 -8.73 -0.27
N MET A 160 13.38 -7.55 -0.74
CA MET A 160 13.10 -6.30 -0.05
C MET A 160 11.70 -5.83 -0.42
N ILE A 161 10.78 -5.76 0.54
CA ILE A 161 9.41 -5.32 0.31
C ILE A 161 9.30 -3.83 0.58
N VAL A 162 9.01 -3.05 -0.47
CA VAL A 162 8.81 -1.60 -0.40
C VAL A 162 7.32 -1.31 -0.40
N THR A 163 6.84 -0.69 0.67
CA THR A 163 5.43 -0.28 0.81
C THR A 163 5.28 0.83 1.86
N SER A 164 4.06 1.34 2.05
CA SER A 164 3.76 2.35 3.07
C SER A 164 3.92 1.78 4.48
N PRO A 165 4.31 2.61 5.48
CA PRO A 165 4.57 2.14 6.85
C PRO A 165 3.38 1.39 7.47
N THR A 166 2.16 1.91 7.34
CA THR A 166 0.94 1.30 7.88
C THR A 166 0.58 -0.02 7.19
N HIS A 167 0.90 -0.15 5.90
CA HIS A 167 0.68 -1.37 5.10
C HIS A 167 1.69 -2.48 5.40
N MET A 168 2.85 -2.15 5.96
CA MET A 168 3.98 -3.08 6.12
C MET A 168 3.61 -4.32 6.94
N LYS A 169 2.80 -4.17 8.01
CA LYS A 169 2.36 -5.31 8.82
C LYS A 169 1.60 -6.34 8.00
N ARG A 170 0.63 -5.93 7.18
CA ARG A 170 -0.16 -6.85 6.35
C ARG A 170 0.71 -7.53 5.29
N ALA A 171 1.57 -6.77 4.60
CA ALA A 171 2.51 -7.32 3.64
C ALA A 171 3.45 -8.36 4.27
N SER A 172 3.98 -8.06 5.46
CA SER A 172 4.86 -8.98 6.20
C SER A 172 4.16 -10.26 6.63
N LEU A 173 2.91 -10.18 7.09
CA LEU A 173 2.13 -11.37 7.45
C LEU A 173 1.89 -12.28 6.23
N VAL A 174 1.59 -11.70 5.07
CA VAL A 174 1.45 -12.46 3.82
C VAL A 174 2.79 -13.06 3.40
N ALA A 175 3.89 -12.30 3.47
CA ALA A 175 5.22 -12.81 3.14
C ALA A 175 5.61 -14.01 4.02
N GLN A 176 5.34 -13.94 5.33
CA GLN A 176 5.53 -15.04 6.26
C GLN A 176 4.69 -16.26 5.89
N LYS A 177 3.41 -16.08 5.56
CA LYS A 177 2.51 -17.16 5.14
C LYS A 177 3.01 -17.86 3.88
N LEU A 178 3.58 -17.13 2.95
CA LEU A 178 4.13 -17.65 1.69
C LEU A 178 5.54 -18.24 1.85
N GLY A 179 6.16 -18.13 3.02
CA GLY A 179 7.51 -18.63 3.28
C GLY A 179 8.60 -17.79 2.61
N LEU A 180 8.34 -16.51 2.32
CA LEU A 180 9.33 -15.61 1.73
C LEU A 180 10.35 -15.15 2.79
N ALA A 181 11.64 -15.25 2.48
CA ALA A 181 12.67 -14.52 3.21
C ALA A 181 12.63 -13.05 2.75
N TYR A 182 12.25 -12.14 3.64
CA TYR A 182 12.01 -10.75 3.27
C TYR A 182 12.68 -9.75 4.22
N ILE A 183 12.94 -8.56 3.69
CA ILE A 183 13.42 -7.37 4.40
C ILE A 183 12.33 -6.30 4.26
N PRO A 184 11.72 -5.83 5.36
CA PRO A 184 10.77 -4.72 5.28
C PRO A 184 11.51 -3.41 5.00
N ALA A 185 11.05 -2.67 3.98
CA ALA A 185 11.60 -1.39 3.57
C ALA A 185 10.45 -0.36 3.42
N PRO A 186 9.90 0.15 4.51
CA PRO A 186 8.86 1.17 4.44
C PRO A 186 9.37 2.45 3.78
N VAL A 187 8.46 3.19 3.12
CA VAL A 187 8.81 4.46 2.45
C VAL A 187 9.33 5.51 3.42
N GLU A 188 8.84 5.52 4.64
CA GLU A 188 9.36 6.30 5.79
C GLU A 188 10.06 5.34 6.75
N ASP A 189 11.26 5.69 7.19
CA ASP A 189 12.05 4.83 8.10
C ASP A 189 11.56 4.89 9.56
N ASN A 190 10.72 5.88 9.88
CA ASN A 190 10.14 6.06 11.21
C ASN A 190 8.62 5.87 11.18
N THR A 191 8.05 5.56 12.35
CA THR A 191 6.59 5.56 12.52
C THR A 191 6.02 6.91 12.13
N PRO A 192 5.08 6.98 11.18
CA PRO A 192 4.49 8.24 10.77
C PRO A 192 3.82 8.91 11.97
N TYR A 193 4.37 10.02 12.44
CA TYR A 193 3.78 10.82 13.51
C TYR A 193 3.11 12.05 12.92
N ARG A 194 1.78 12.04 12.89
CA ARG A 194 0.98 13.13 12.32
C ARG A 194 0.64 14.13 13.44
N THR A 195 0.96 15.39 13.21
CA THR A 195 0.74 16.48 14.17
C THR A 195 -0.50 17.30 13.86
N SER A 196 -0.86 17.47 12.58
CA SER A 196 -2.04 18.20 12.18
C SER A 196 -3.33 17.38 12.35
N ALA A 197 -4.44 18.06 12.60
CA ALA A 197 -5.75 17.45 12.76
C ALA A 197 -6.19 16.69 11.48
N ILE A 198 -5.94 17.26 10.29
CA ILE A 198 -6.30 16.67 9.01
C ILE A 198 -5.47 15.43 8.74
N ASP A 199 -4.16 15.47 9.02
CA ASP A 199 -3.26 14.33 8.81
C ASP A 199 -3.60 13.17 9.76
N ARG A 200 -4.03 13.46 10.99
CA ARG A 200 -4.52 12.43 11.92
C ARG A 200 -5.82 11.79 11.44
N LEU A 201 -6.70 12.56 10.84
CA LEU A 201 -7.92 12.01 10.23
C LEU A 201 -7.58 11.09 9.05
N ALA A 202 -6.67 11.52 8.16
CA ALA A 202 -6.18 10.70 7.06
C ALA A 202 -5.50 9.41 7.57
N LEU A 203 -4.63 9.51 8.57
CA LEU A 203 -3.97 8.37 9.21
C LEU A 203 -4.99 7.40 9.82
N THR A 204 -6.05 7.91 10.44
CA THR A 204 -7.12 7.07 11.01
C THR A 204 -7.77 6.21 9.93
N ARG A 205 -8.09 6.79 8.76
CA ARG A 205 -8.63 6.04 7.63
C ARG A 205 -7.67 4.92 7.18
N GLU A 206 -6.38 5.22 7.04
CA GLU A 206 -5.36 4.23 6.66
C GLU A 206 -5.25 3.10 7.67
N VAL A 207 -5.16 3.44 8.94
CA VAL A 207 -5.05 2.48 10.05
C VAL A 207 -6.27 1.57 10.12
N MET A 208 -7.47 2.13 10.05
CA MET A 208 -8.71 1.36 10.03
C MET A 208 -8.76 0.40 8.84
N TRP A 209 -8.36 0.87 7.67
CA TRP A 209 -8.31 0.05 6.46
C TRP A 209 -7.34 -1.13 6.60
N GLU A 210 -6.18 -0.92 7.20
CA GLU A 210 -5.20 -1.99 7.42
C GLU A 210 -5.66 -3.01 8.47
N TYR A 211 -6.26 -2.58 9.59
CA TYR A 211 -6.82 -3.52 10.56
C TYR A 211 -7.96 -4.36 9.97
N LEU A 212 -8.87 -3.73 9.21
CA LEU A 212 -9.93 -4.45 8.50
C LEU A 212 -9.34 -5.40 7.43
N GLY A 213 -8.31 -4.95 6.71
CA GLY A 213 -7.58 -5.76 5.74
C GLY A 213 -6.94 -6.99 6.40
N ILE A 214 -6.25 -6.83 7.53
CA ILE A 214 -5.65 -7.94 8.28
C ILE A 214 -6.74 -8.93 8.75
N ALA A 215 -7.86 -8.44 9.29
CA ALA A 215 -8.96 -9.29 9.72
C ALA A 215 -9.55 -10.10 8.54
N LEU A 216 -9.78 -9.45 7.40
CA LEU A 216 -10.27 -10.09 6.18
C LEU A 216 -9.29 -11.14 5.64
N TYR A 217 -7.98 -10.82 5.63
CA TYR A 217 -6.95 -11.74 5.16
C TYR A 217 -6.83 -12.98 6.04
N ARG A 218 -6.99 -12.79 7.35
CA ARG A 218 -7.05 -13.91 8.30
C ARG A 218 -8.26 -14.80 8.03
N ALA A 219 -9.43 -14.21 7.80
CA ALA A 219 -10.65 -14.96 7.47
C ALA A 219 -10.54 -15.72 6.12
N LYS A 220 -9.76 -15.19 5.16
CA LYS A 220 -9.49 -15.84 3.87
C LYS A 220 -8.34 -16.86 3.90
N GLY A 221 -7.63 -17.00 5.02
CA GLY A 221 -6.44 -17.87 5.11
C GLY A 221 -5.21 -17.36 4.36
N TYR A 222 -5.14 -16.06 4.04
CA TYR A 222 -4.01 -15.41 3.38
C TYR A 222 -2.87 -15.07 4.35
N ILE A 223 -3.17 -15.09 5.65
CA ILE A 223 -2.22 -14.89 6.76
C ILE A 223 -2.56 -15.81 7.93
#